data_c26d9ccc1df2592f36abf275d9ab5149
#
_entry.id   c26d9ccc1df2592f36abf275d9ab5149
#
_cell.length_a   1.000
_cell.length_b   1.000
_cell.length_c   1.000
_cell.angle_alpha   90.00
_cell.angle_beta   90.00
_cell.angle_gamma   90.00
#
_symmetry.space_group_name_H-M   'P 1'
#
loop_
_entity.id
_entity.type
_entity.pdbx_description
1 polymer ?
#
loop_
_entity_poly.entity_id
_entity_poly.type
_entity_poly.pdbx_seq_one_letter_code
_entity_poly.pdbx_strand_id
1 'polypeptide(L)'
;MSHSKPDVSEHPQEASGVNSGISVIALLVAAAFFMEFIDGTVIATALPQMAISFGVSAVDLNAGMSAYMLTLAVLIPASGWAAERFGARNVFTFALAVFTLASLFCAMASSVSEFIILRIIQGIGGALMVPVGRLTVLKTTPKPQLIKAIATLTWPALVAPILGPPLGGF
;
A
#
# COMPACT_ATOMS: atom_id res chain seq x y z
N MET A 1 71.63 -9.28 -11.68
CA MET A 1 70.24 -9.71 -11.90
C MET A 1 69.42 -9.11 -10.79
N SER A 2 68.82 -7.93 -11.09
CA SER A 2 68.02 -7.19 -10.14
C SER A 2 66.53 -7.54 -10.39
N HIS A 3 65.89 -8.23 -9.46
CA HIS A 3 64.48 -8.50 -9.47
C HIS A 3 63.77 -7.25 -8.92
N SER A 4 63.23 -6.43 -9.83
CA SER A 4 62.29 -5.37 -9.51
C SER A 4 60.93 -6.00 -9.13
N LYS A 5 60.55 -5.78 -7.90
CA LYS A 5 59.24 -6.14 -7.32
C LYS A 5 58.23 -5.13 -7.88
N PRO A 6 57.06 -5.55 -8.43
CA PRO A 6 56.05 -4.59 -8.85
C PRO A 6 55.38 -4.04 -7.55
N ASP A 7 55.42 -2.72 -7.50
CA ASP A 7 54.71 -1.90 -6.53
C ASP A 7 53.19 -2.03 -6.78
N VAL A 8 52.49 -2.82 -5.93
CA VAL A 8 51.06 -2.87 -5.88
C VAL A 8 50.61 -1.67 -5.06
N SER A 9 50.52 -0.52 -5.71
CA SER A 9 49.79 0.59 -5.14
C SER A 9 48.33 0.21 -5.00
N GLU A 10 47.99 -0.27 -3.79
CA GLU A 10 46.60 -0.36 -3.33
C GLU A 10 46.02 1.06 -3.40
N HIS A 11 45.22 1.31 -4.44
CA HIS A 11 44.27 2.40 -4.39
C HIS A 11 43.26 2.04 -3.30
N PRO A 12 43.10 2.85 -2.25
CA PRO A 12 41.93 2.76 -1.40
C PRO A 12 40.73 3.05 -2.30
N GLN A 13 39.99 2.03 -2.66
CA GLN A 13 38.65 2.24 -3.17
C GLN A 13 37.92 3.03 -2.09
N GLU A 14 37.75 4.30 -2.36
CA GLU A 14 36.78 5.12 -1.68
C GLU A 14 35.47 4.33 -1.67
N ALA A 15 35.19 3.71 -0.54
CA ALA A 15 33.88 3.26 -0.18
C ALA A 15 33.02 4.53 -0.11
N SER A 16 32.63 5.02 -1.29
CA SER A 16 31.59 6.03 -1.44
C SER A 16 30.41 5.51 -0.63
N GLY A 17 30.12 6.23 0.44
CA GLY A 17 29.07 5.89 1.41
C GLY A 17 27.80 5.54 0.66
N VAL A 18 27.50 4.25 0.65
CA VAL A 18 26.17 3.76 0.28
C VAL A 18 25.26 4.35 1.33
N ASN A 19 24.70 5.51 1.00
CA ASN A 19 23.64 6.12 1.80
C ASN A 19 22.57 5.04 1.99
N SER A 20 22.60 4.44 3.17
CA SER A 20 21.67 3.40 3.62
C SER A 20 20.27 3.99 3.88
N GLY A 21 19.91 5.04 3.17
CA GLY A 21 18.58 5.62 3.16
C GLY A 21 17.61 4.65 2.51
N ILE A 22 16.57 4.25 3.24
CA ILE A 22 15.37 3.67 2.62
C ILE A 22 14.96 4.64 1.53
N SER A 23 14.75 4.16 0.30
CA SER A 23 14.28 5.01 -0.79
C SER A 23 12.99 5.71 -0.35
N VAL A 24 12.91 7.03 -0.53
CA VAL A 24 11.69 7.81 -0.22
C VAL A 24 10.48 7.20 -0.91
N ILE A 25 10.67 6.65 -2.11
CA ILE A 25 9.61 5.95 -2.86
C ILE A 25 9.14 4.71 -2.09
N ALA A 26 10.06 3.89 -1.57
CA ALA A 26 9.71 2.71 -0.79
C ALA A 26 8.95 3.09 0.50
N LEU A 27 9.33 4.19 1.14
CA LEU A 27 8.64 4.68 2.34
C LEU A 27 7.22 5.20 2.02
N LEU A 28 7.05 5.95 0.93
CA LEU A 28 5.73 6.43 0.49
C LEU A 28 4.80 5.27 0.13
N VAL A 29 5.31 4.26 -0.57
CA VAL A 29 4.53 3.06 -0.91
C VAL A 29 4.21 2.25 0.34
N ALA A 30 5.14 2.13 1.28
CA ALA A 30 4.88 1.46 2.56
C ALA A 30 3.80 2.18 3.39
N ALA A 31 3.81 3.51 3.41
CA ALA A 31 2.77 4.31 4.07
C ALA A 31 1.40 4.12 3.42
N ALA A 32 1.34 4.05 2.08
CA ALA A 32 0.10 3.77 1.36
C ALA A 32 -0.45 2.36 1.69
N PHE A 33 0.42 1.36 1.75
CA PHE A 33 0.04 0.00 2.17
C PHE A 33 -0.44 -0.04 3.62
N PHE A 34 0.25 0.68 4.51
CA PHE A 34 -0.17 0.79 5.90
C PHE A 34 -1.58 1.37 6.02
N MET A 35 -1.87 2.44 5.27
CA MET A 35 -3.20 3.05 5.22
C MET A 35 -4.26 2.06 4.72
N GLU A 36 -3.98 1.28 3.67
CA GLU A 36 -4.90 0.27 3.14
C GLU A 36 -5.17 -0.85 4.14
N PHE A 37 -4.12 -1.38 4.79
CA PHE A 37 -4.29 -2.44 5.78
C PHE A 37 -5.01 -1.96 7.04
N ILE A 38 -4.72 -0.74 7.51
CA ILE A 38 -5.46 -0.15 8.65
C ILE A 38 -6.92 0.04 8.29
N ASP A 39 -7.23 0.59 7.11
CA ASP A 39 -8.61 0.80 6.68
C ASP A 39 -9.43 -0.51 6.76
N GLY A 40 -8.90 -1.61 6.23
CA GLY A 40 -9.57 -2.90 6.29
C GLY A 40 -9.81 -3.40 7.71
N THR A 41 -8.85 -3.21 8.61
CA THR A 41 -8.96 -3.67 10.00
C THR A 41 -9.84 -2.76 10.86
N VAL A 42 -9.76 -1.46 10.69
CA VAL A 42 -10.60 -0.47 11.40
C VAL A 42 -12.06 -0.68 11.03
N ILE A 43 -12.38 -0.81 9.75
CA ILE A 43 -13.76 -1.02 9.32
C ILE A 43 -14.31 -2.35 9.83
N ALA A 44 -13.53 -3.43 9.77
CA ALA A 44 -13.96 -4.73 10.29
C ALA A 44 -14.36 -4.67 11.79
N THR A 45 -13.64 -3.87 12.57
CA THR A 45 -13.94 -3.67 14.00
C THR A 45 -15.04 -2.64 14.26
N ALA A 46 -15.21 -1.64 13.37
CA ALA A 46 -16.24 -0.61 13.49
C ALA A 46 -17.62 -1.06 12.96
N LEU A 47 -17.69 -2.15 12.18
CA LEU A 47 -18.95 -2.65 11.59
C LEU A 47 -20.11 -2.80 12.58
N PRO A 48 -19.93 -3.38 13.78
CA PRO A 48 -21.04 -3.50 14.75
C PRO A 48 -21.59 -2.15 15.19
N GLN A 49 -20.71 -1.17 15.44
CA GLN A 49 -21.10 0.18 15.84
C GLN A 49 -21.81 0.92 14.72
N MET A 50 -21.31 0.79 13.48
CA MET A 50 -21.95 1.35 12.29
C MET A 50 -23.33 0.75 12.07
N ALA A 51 -23.52 -0.55 12.30
CA ALA A 51 -24.80 -1.21 12.17
C ALA A 51 -25.85 -0.61 13.13
N ILE A 52 -25.44 -0.36 14.38
CA ILE A 52 -26.31 0.31 15.38
C ILE A 52 -26.65 1.74 14.90
N SER A 53 -25.68 2.50 14.42
CA SER A 53 -25.88 3.89 13.98
C SER A 53 -26.80 3.99 12.74
N PHE A 54 -26.74 3.03 11.84
CA PHE A 54 -27.58 3.00 10.63
C PHE A 54 -28.94 2.30 10.86
N GLY A 55 -29.12 1.66 12.03
CA GLY A 55 -30.34 0.91 12.34
C GLY A 55 -30.54 -0.34 11.48
N VAL A 56 -29.43 -0.98 11.07
CA VAL A 56 -29.41 -2.15 10.19
C VAL A 56 -28.65 -3.31 10.83
N SER A 57 -28.69 -4.49 10.21
CA SER A 57 -27.89 -5.62 10.68
C SER A 57 -26.41 -5.46 10.27
N ALA A 58 -25.49 -6.02 11.07
CA ALA A 58 -24.07 -6.06 10.68
C ALA A 58 -23.85 -6.87 9.39
N VAL A 59 -24.78 -7.78 9.04
CA VAL A 59 -24.74 -8.56 7.80
C VAL A 59 -24.96 -7.66 6.59
N ASP A 60 -25.84 -6.66 6.67
CA ASP A 60 -26.09 -5.71 5.58
C ASP A 60 -24.86 -4.86 5.29
N LEU A 61 -24.12 -4.47 6.32
CA LEU A 61 -22.86 -3.72 6.17
C LEU A 61 -21.69 -4.59 5.66
N ASN A 62 -21.73 -5.90 5.91
CA ASN A 62 -20.77 -6.83 5.32
C ASN A 62 -20.81 -6.84 3.79
N ALA A 63 -21.95 -6.45 3.18
CA ALA A 63 -22.03 -6.24 1.74
C ALA A 63 -21.01 -5.21 1.23
N GLY A 64 -20.71 -4.16 2.00
CA GLY A 64 -19.66 -3.17 1.65
C GLY A 64 -18.27 -3.78 1.67
N MET A 65 -17.96 -4.65 2.66
CA MET A 65 -16.69 -5.37 2.69
C MET A 65 -16.56 -6.34 1.51
N SER A 66 -17.62 -7.06 1.21
CA SER A 66 -17.68 -7.99 0.07
C SER A 66 -17.53 -7.24 -1.27
N ALA A 67 -18.18 -6.10 -1.42
CA ALA A 67 -18.10 -5.25 -2.60
C ALA A 67 -16.66 -4.73 -2.81
N TYR A 68 -15.99 -4.30 -1.74
CA TYR A 68 -14.59 -3.91 -1.77
C TYR A 68 -13.69 -5.07 -2.24
N MET A 69 -13.80 -6.24 -1.61
CA MET A 69 -13.01 -7.43 -1.96
C MET A 69 -13.26 -7.90 -3.39
N LEU A 70 -14.51 -7.87 -3.84
CA LEU A 70 -14.86 -8.21 -5.21
C LEU A 70 -14.23 -7.24 -6.21
N THR A 71 -14.28 -5.94 -5.92
CA THR A 71 -13.65 -4.90 -6.76
C THR A 71 -12.15 -5.12 -6.85
N LEU A 72 -11.48 -5.43 -5.74
CA LEU A 72 -10.06 -5.79 -5.73
C LEU A 72 -9.80 -6.99 -6.63
N ALA A 73 -10.55 -8.08 -6.46
CA ALA A 73 -10.35 -9.32 -7.20
C ALA A 73 -10.48 -9.13 -8.72
N VAL A 74 -11.46 -8.31 -9.14
CA VAL A 74 -11.72 -8.03 -10.56
C VAL A 74 -10.67 -7.11 -11.17
N LEU A 75 -10.18 -6.10 -10.42
CA LEU A 75 -9.34 -5.05 -10.99
C LEU A 75 -7.83 -5.27 -10.78
N ILE A 76 -7.41 -6.10 -9.83
CA ILE A 76 -5.98 -6.41 -9.64
C ILE A 76 -5.32 -6.89 -10.94
N PRO A 77 -5.90 -7.81 -11.75
CA PRO A 77 -5.29 -8.21 -13.01
C PRO A 77 -5.11 -7.08 -14.02
N ALA A 78 -5.99 -6.08 -13.99
CA ALA A 78 -5.93 -4.92 -14.88
C ALA A 78 -4.88 -3.87 -14.47
N SER A 79 -4.37 -3.94 -13.24
CA SER A 79 -3.43 -2.96 -12.70
C SER A 79 -2.10 -2.91 -13.45
N GLY A 80 -1.59 -4.06 -13.91
CA GLY A 80 -0.38 -4.15 -14.72
C GLY A 80 -0.52 -3.42 -16.05
N TRP A 81 -1.61 -3.68 -16.77
CA TRP A 81 -1.94 -3.00 -18.02
C TRP A 81 -2.08 -1.47 -17.81
N ALA A 82 -2.77 -1.05 -16.77
CA ALA A 82 -2.91 0.37 -16.44
C ALA A 82 -1.56 1.03 -16.19
N ALA A 83 -0.66 0.37 -15.44
CA ALA A 83 0.67 0.87 -15.15
C ALA A 83 1.56 0.99 -16.41
N GLU A 84 1.42 0.07 -17.36
CA GLU A 84 2.13 0.14 -18.65
C GLU A 84 1.58 1.23 -19.56
N ARG A 85 0.25 1.40 -19.60
CA ARG A 85 -0.42 2.36 -20.49
C ARG A 85 -0.27 3.81 -20.04
N PHE A 86 -0.44 4.08 -18.73
CA PHE A 86 -0.52 5.44 -18.16
C PHE A 86 0.71 5.81 -17.33
N GLY A 87 1.63 4.88 -17.14
CA GLY A 87 2.82 5.05 -16.31
C GLY A 87 2.55 4.76 -14.83
N ALA A 88 3.41 3.96 -14.21
CA ALA A 88 3.24 3.50 -12.83
C ALA A 88 3.09 4.64 -11.81
N ARG A 89 3.83 5.74 -11.98
CA ARG A 89 3.75 6.91 -11.10
C ARG A 89 2.36 7.56 -11.12
N ASN A 90 1.82 7.79 -12.32
CA ASN A 90 0.53 8.46 -12.48
C ASN A 90 -0.60 7.57 -11.95
N VAL A 91 -0.55 6.27 -12.27
CA VAL A 91 -1.54 5.29 -11.78
C VAL A 91 -1.49 5.17 -10.27
N PHE A 92 -0.31 5.11 -9.66
CA PHE A 92 -0.17 5.05 -8.22
C PHE A 92 -0.70 6.31 -7.52
N THR A 93 -0.36 7.49 -8.04
CA THR A 93 -0.85 8.77 -7.48
C THR A 93 -2.37 8.89 -7.59
N PHE A 94 -2.93 8.51 -8.74
CA PHE A 94 -4.38 8.47 -8.94
C PHE A 94 -5.06 7.48 -7.98
N ALA A 95 -4.52 6.26 -7.88
CA ALA A 95 -5.03 5.22 -7.00
C ALA A 95 -5.04 5.67 -5.53
N LEU A 96 -3.95 6.29 -5.07
CA LEU A 96 -3.82 6.84 -3.72
C LEU A 96 -4.85 7.93 -3.46
N ALA A 97 -5.04 8.85 -4.41
CA ALA A 97 -6.05 9.92 -4.29
C ALA A 97 -7.47 9.35 -4.22
N VAL A 98 -7.82 8.41 -5.11
CA VAL A 98 -9.14 7.76 -5.12
C VAL A 98 -9.37 7.01 -3.81
N PHE A 99 -8.40 6.23 -3.35
CA PHE A 99 -8.50 5.47 -2.10
C PHE A 99 -8.71 6.40 -0.90
N THR A 100 -7.89 7.45 -0.78
CA THR A 100 -7.95 8.39 0.35
C THR A 100 -9.27 9.15 0.39
N LEU A 101 -9.73 9.65 -0.76
CA LEU A 101 -11.00 10.38 -0.85
C LEU A 101 -12.18 9.46 -0.55
N ALA A 102 -12.20 8.26 -1.12
CA ALA A 102 -13.26 7.29 -0.84
C ALA A 102 -13.28 6.88 0.64
N SER A 103 -12.13 6.68 1.27
CA SER A 103 -12.02 6.38 2.70
C SER A 103 -12.59 7.52 3.56
N LEU A 104 -12.27 8.77 3.21
CA LEU A 104 -12.81 9.94 3.91
C LEU A 104 -14.35 10.01 3.78
N PHE A 105 -14.87 9.78 2.60
CA PHE A 105 -16.32 9.77 2.39
C PHE A 105 -17.00 8.55 3.05
N CYS A 106 -16.34 7.40 3.13
CA CYS A 106 -16.86 6.25 3.89
C CYS A 106 -17.06 6.59 5.38
N ALA A 107 -16.18 7.40 5.96
CA ALA A 107 -16.32 7.87 7.34
C ALA A 107 -17.50 8.84 7.53
N MET A 108 -18.00 9.44 6.46
CA MET A 108 -19.14 10.38 6.46
C MET A 108 -20.43 9.74 5.94
N ALA A 109 -20.40 8.47 5.53
CA ALA A 109 -21.56 7.78 4.98
C ALA A 109 -22.71 7.73 6.00
N SER A 110 -23.92 7.99 5.55
CA SER A 110 -25.14 8.02 6.36
C SER A 110 -26.12 6.88 6.03
N SER A 111 -25.80 6.07 5.03
CA SER A 111 -26.61 4.94 4.60
C SER A 111 -25.75 3.76 4.14
N VAL A 112 -26.33 2.54 4.21
CA VAL A 112 -25.68 1.31 3.72
C VAL A 112 -25.35 1.41 2.22
N SER A 113 -26.28 1.93 1.42
CA SER A 113 -26.07 2.05 -0.02
C SER A 113 -24.92 2.99 -0.36
N GLU A 114 -24.81 4.12 0.32
CA GLU A 114 -23.73 5.07 0.18
C GLU A 114 -22.41 4.43 0.58
N PHE A 115 -22.36 3.74 1.72
CA PHE A 115 -21.19 3.00 2.18
C PHE A 115 -20.73 1.95 1.15
N ILE A 116 -21.65 1.14 0.58
CA ILE A 116 -21.32 0.13 -0.43
C ILE A 116 -20.70 0.78 -1.68
N ILE A 117 -21.31 1.86 -2.20
CA ILE A 117 -20.80 2.55 -3.38
C ILE A 117 -19.39 3.10 -3.13
N LEU A 118 -19.17 3.72 -1.98
CA LEU A 118 -17.87 4.26 -1.60
C LEU A 118 -16.82 3.15 -1.43
N ARG A 119 -17.22 1.98 -0.93
CA ARG A 119 -16.35 0.80 -0.84
C ARG A 119 -15.95 0.24 -2.20
N ILE A 120 -16.83 0.29 -3.19
CA ILE A 120 -16.48 -0.06 -4.58
C ILE A 120 -15.46 0.94 -5.13
N ILE A 121 -15.69 2.24 -4.96
CA ILE A 121 -14.76 3.28 -5.43
C ILE A 121 -13.40 3.14 -4.74
N GLN A 122 -13.38 2.90 -3.44
CA GLN A 122 -12.17 2.66 -2.67
C GLN A 122 -11.43 1.39 -3.14
N GLY A 123 -12.17 0.33 -3.48
CA GLY A 123 -11.63 -0.88 -4.07
C GLY A 123 -10.92 -0.66 -5.40
N ILE A 124 -11.39 0.27 -6.24
CA ILE A 124 -10.69 0.67 -7.48
C ILE A 124 -9.31 1.25 -7.14
N GLY A 125 -9.23 2.14 -6.15
CA GLY A 125 -7.97 2.69 -5.67
C GLY A 125 -7.03 1.60 -5.13
N GLY A 126 -7.51 0.74 -4.23
CA GLY A 126 -6.72 -0.34 -3.63
C GLY A 126 -6.19 -1.34 -4.65
N ALA A 127 -7.02 -1.75 -5.62
CA ALA A 127 -6.66 -2.69 -6.68
C ALA A 127 -5.48 -2.20 -7.54
N LEU A 128 -5.36 -0.90 -7.73
CA LEU A 128 -4.26 -0.29 -8.49
C LEU A 128 -3.07 0.03 -7.59
N MET A 129 -3.30 0.42 -6.34
CA MET A 129 -2.26 0.93 -5.44
C MET A 129 -1.23 -0.12 -5.07
N VAL A 130 -1.65 -1.31 -4.62
CA VAL A 130 -0.73 -2.36 -4.12
C VAL A 130 0.15 -2.93 -5.23
N PRO A 131 -0.37 -3.46 -6.36
CA PRO A 131 0.47 -4.03 -7.39
C PRO A 131 1.40 -3.00 -8.03
N VAL A 132 0.87 -1.80 -8.34
CA VAL A 132 1.63 -0.73 -9.00
C VAL A 132 2.68 -0.13 -8.05
N GLY A 133 2.36 0.05 -6.78
CA GLY A 133 3.31 0.49 -5.76
C GLY A 133 4.47 -0.49 -5.61
N ARG A 134 4.17 -1.79 -5.50
CA ARG A 134 5.18 -2.85 -5.44
C ARG A 134 6.06 -2.87 -6.68
N LEU A 135 5.47 -2.79 -7.87
CA LEU A 135 6.18 -2.72 -9.15
C LEU A 135 7.11 -1.49 -9.22
N THR A 136 6.64 -0.35 -8.75
CA THR A 136 7.42 0.91 -8.73
C THR A 136 8.67 0.76 -7.87
N VAL A 137 8.52 0.23 -6.65
CA VAL A 137 9.65 0.01 -5.73
C VAL A 137 10.66 -0.97 -6.33
N LEU A 138 10.19 -2.07 -6.92
CA LEU A 138 11.08 -3.06 -7.55
C LEU A 138 11.86 -2.50 -8.74
N LYS A 139 11.25 -1.62 -9.53
CA LYS A 139 11.91 -1.00 -10.70
C LYS A 139 12.89 0.11 -10.33
N THR A 140 12.66 0.81 -9.21
CA THR A 140 13.47 1.96 -8.79
C THR A 140 14.57 1.61 -7.80
N THR A 141 14.54 0.40 -7.21
CA THR A 141 15.48 -0.02 -6.17
C THR A 141 16.63 -0.83 -6.77
N PRO A 142 17.91 -0.46 -6.52
CA PRO A 142 19.07 -1.26 -6.92
C PRO A 142 19.04 -2.67 -6.34
N LYS A 143 19.52 -3.66 -7.11
CA LYS A 143 19.53 -5.08 -6.71
C LYS A 143 20.03 -5.36 -5.28
N PRO A 144 21.13 -4.75 -4.79
CA PRO A 144 21.61 -5.00 -3.43
C PRO A 144 20.66 -4.53 -2.33
N GLN A 145 19.76 -3.60 -2.63
CA GLN A 145 18.81 -3.02 -1.66
C GLN A 145 17.39 -3.60 -1.75
N LEU A 146 17.13 -4.49 -2.71
CA LEU A 146 15.80 -5.08 -2.94
C LEU A 146 15.24 -5.79 -1.71
N ILE A 147 16.07 -6.55 -1.00
CA ILE A 147 15.64 -7.27 0.22
C ILE A 147 15.15 -6.28 1.27
N LYS A 148 15.89 -5.19 1.48
CA LYS A 148 15.52 -4.14 2.43
C LYS A 148 14.25 -3.41 2.00
N ALA A 149 14.10 -3.12 0.72
CA ALA A 149 12.90 -2.48 0.18
C ALA A 149 11.66 -3.38 0.34
N ILE A 150 11.77 -4.67 0.03
CA ILE A 150 10.67 -5.63 0.22
C ILE A 150 10.30 -5.75 1.70
N ALA A 151 11.29 -5.82 2.60
CA ALA A 151 11.04 -5.82 4.04
C ALA A 151 10.28 -4.56 4.47
N THR A 152 10.65 -3.38 3.94
CA THR A 152 9.96 -2.11 4.22
C THR A 152 8.50 -2.13 3.75
N LEU A 153 8.18 -2.82 2.66
CA LEU A 153 6.79 -2.97 2.19
C LEU A 153 5.98 -4.01 2.98
N THR A 154 6.65 -4.92 3.67
CA THR A 154 5.98 -6.03 4.37
C THR A 154 5.59 -5.66 5.80
N TRP A 155 6.41 -4.87 6.51
CA TRP A 155 6.14 -4.53 7.91
C TRP A 155 4.78 -3.84 8.15
N PRO A 156 4.24 -2.98 7.24
CA PRO A 156 2.91 -2.42 7.44
C PRO A 156 1.81 -3.47 7.52
N ALA A 157 1.93 -4.54 6.74
CA ALA A 157 0.99 -5.66 6.78
C ALA A 157 0.99 -6.42 8.12
N LEU A 158 2.11 -6.37 8.85
CA LEU A 158 2.24 -7.00 10.17
C LEU A 158 1.74 -6.10 11.30
N VAL A 159 1.93 -4.79 11.18
CA VAL A 159 1.61 -3.83 12.24
C VAL A 159 0.16 -3.36 12.17
N ALA A 160 -0.41 -3.21 10.97
CA ALA A 160 -1.77 -2.72 10.80
C ALA A 160 -2.84 -3.60 11.51
N PRO A 161 -2.80 -4.94 11.47
CA PRO A 161 -3.75 -5.78 12.22
C PRO A 161 -3.65 -5.63 13.74
N ILE A 162 -2.48 -5.23 14.26
CA ILE A 162 -2.29 -4.99 15.70
C ILE A 162 -2.88 -3.65 16.11
N LEU A 163 -2.75 -2.63 15.26
CA LEU A 163 -3.24 -1.28 15.54
C LEU A 163 -4.71 -1.06 15.18
N GLY A 164 -5.24 -1.85 14.22
CA GLY A 164 -6.61 -1.69 13.75
C GLY A 164 -7.68 -1.83 14.85
N PRO A 165 -7.69 -2.92 15.64
CA PRO A 165 -8.70 -3.12 16.68
C PRO A 165 -8.73 -2.01 17.74
N PRO A 166 -7.61 -1.51 18.29
CA PRO A 166 -7.63 -0.37 19.20
C PRO A 166 -8.17 0.92 18.57
N LEU A 167 -7.92 1.12 17.26
CA LEU A 167 -8.35 2.36 16.57
C LEU A 167 -9.82 2.32 16.12
N GLY A 168 -10.36 1.13 15.84
CA GLY A 168 -11.72 0.96 15.39
C GLY A 168 -12.72 0.54 16.49
N GLY A 169 -12.24 0.23 17.68
CA GLY A 169 -13.05 -0.24 18.81
C GLY A 169 -13.39 0.82 19.88
N PHE A 170 -13.00 2.09 19.65
CA PHE A 170 -13.33 3.22 20.52
C PHE A 170 -14.50 4.03 19.97
#